data_c8f0f7e254ac87a630a0adba134e72a3
#
_entry.id   c8f0f7e254ac87a630a0adba134e72a3
#
_cell.length_a   1.000
_cell.length_b   1.000
_cell.length_c   1.000
_cell.angle_alpha   90.00
_cell.angle_beta   90.00
_cell.angle_gamma   90.00
#
_symmetry.space_group_name_H-M   'P 1'
#
loop_
_entity.id
_entity.type
_entity.pdbx_description
1 polymer ?
#
loop_
_entity_poly.entity_id
_entity_poly.type
_entity_poly.pdbx_seq_one_letter_code
_entity_poly.pdbx_strand_id
1 'polypeptide(L)'
;MAKPFYFNMPKRLILLLFVSISLNSFGQTELEKDLENTAPAHEKVSATFKSTKLINGHTNETIYKHELDFKVDHRFGDIAGSNGGLRQFFGLDNSTDVRIGFDYGISDRLNVGFARAKGATTVQQLYEFNIKYRLLEQTTDDYIPVAVTLFGSNTIAAVKASDDPASATAYQNLKDRMNYVTQIIFARKFNSSFSVSLTPGYVHRNFTAFRDQNDLFSVGAGARAKITKRMALVVDYFMPFRNKDDEAYLEQLNGVKFYNTLGVGLEMETGGHIFHLNFTNATAIEEMQFIPQTTTSWLKGQYRWGFSIARRFSFDKKKK
;
A
#
# COMPACT_ATOMS: atom_id res chain seq x y z
N MET A 1 5.58 -57.22 47.16
CA MET A 1 4.16 -56.76 47.11
C MET A 1 4.08 -55.46 47.91
N ALA A 2 4.09 -54.30 47.24
CA ALA A 2 3.98 -53.00 47.87
C ALA A 2 2.49 -52.54 47.82
N LYS A 3 1.94 -52.19 48.99
CA LYS A 3 0.57 -51.68 49.14
C LYS A 3 0.48 -50.21 48.64
N PRO A 4 -0.58 -49.80 47.95
CA PRO A 4 -0.79 -48.42 47.55
C PRO A 4 -1.20 -47.57 48.76
N PHE A 5 -0.58 -46.41 48.89
CA PHE A 5 -0.91 -45.38 49.89
C PHE A 5 -2.12 -44.60 49.41
N TYR A 6 -3.27 -44.68 50.06
CA TYR A 6 -4.44 -43.84 49.83
C TYR A 6 -4.36 -42.63 50.78
N PHE A 7 -4.23 -41.41 50.18
CA PHE A 7 -4.31 -40.18 50.94
C PHE A 7 -5.79 -39.80 51.14
N ASN A 8 -6.29 -40.02 52.36
CA ASN A 8 -7.67 -39.69 52.71
C ASN A 8 -7.74 -38.20 53.12
N MET A 9 -8.13 -37.33 52.21
CA MET A 9 -8.42 -35.93 52.55
C MET A 9 -9.80 -35.83 53.24
N PRO A 10 -9.92 -35.13 54.38
CA PRO A 10 -11.18 -35.00 55.07
C PRO A 10 -12.17 -34.15 54.22
N LYS A 11 -13.39 -34.67 54.04
CA LYS A 11 -14.46 -34.09 53.23
C LYS A 11 -14.78 -32.59 53.54
N ARG A 12 -14.42 -32.12 54.73
CA ARG A 12 -14.58 -30.72 55.14
C ARG A 12 -13.55 -29.78 54.49
N LEU A 13 -12.38 -30.25 54.07
CA LEU A 13 -11.35 -29.44 53.41
C LEU A 13 -11.73 -29.19 51.92
N ILE A 14 -12.39 -30.17 51.30
CA ILE A 14 -12.90 -30.05 49.90
C ILE A 14 -14.03 -29.03 49.84
N LEU A 15 -14.93 -28.98 50.88
CA LEU A 15 -16.02 -28.04 50.92
C LEU A 15 -15.53 -26.57 51.10
N LEU A 16 -14.47 -26.35 51.87
CA LEU A 16 -13.85 -25.01 52.01
C LEU A 16 -13.14 -24.55 50.73
N LEU A 17 -12.58 -25.45 49.94
CA LEU A 17 -11.95 -25.11 48.66
C LEU A 17 -13.01 -24.75 47.61
N PHE A 18 -14.20 -25.40 47.61
CA PHE A 18 -15.30 -25.09 46.70
C PHE A 18 -16.02 -23.76 47.06
N VAL A 19 -16.10 -23.42 48.33
CA VAL A 19 -16.71 -22.13 48.76
C VAL A 19 -15.80 -20.94 48.44
N SER A 20 -14.47 -21.08 48.46
CA SER A 20 -13.52 -20.01 48.10
C SER A 20 -13.48 -19.76 46.59
N ILE A 21 -13.84 -20.74 45.73
CA ILE A 21 -13.91 -20.55 44.28
C ILE A 21 -15.21 -19.83 43.85
N SER A 22 -16.30 -20.02 44.61
CA SER A 22 -17.59 -19.39 44.29
C SER A 22 -17.72 -17.91 44.71
N LEU A 23 -16.87 -17.43 45.62
CA LEU A 23 -16.88 -16.01 46.05
C LEU A 23 -16.12 -15.06 45.10
N ASN A 24 -15.28 -15.59 44.23
CA ASN A 24 -14.57 -14.77 43.24
C ASN A 24 -15.37 -14.53 41.95
N SER A 25 -16.55 -15.16 41.77
CA SER A 25 -17.32 -15.10 40.56
C SER A 25 -18.27 -13.88 40.47
N PHE A 26 -18.62 -13.27 41.60
CA PHE A 26 -19.59 -12.15 41.62
C PHE A 26 -18.98 -10.77 41.37
N GLY A 27 -17.66 -10.61 41.64
CA GLY A 27 -16.98 -9.33 41.39
C GLY A 27 -16.53 -9.14 39.93
N GLN A 28 -16.33 -10.23 39.18
CA GLN A 28 -15.90 -10.16 37.80
C GLN A 28 -17.04 -9.77 36.85
N THR A 29 -18.26 -10.22 37.10
CA THR A 29 -19.43 -9.93 36.27
C THR A 29 -19.91 -8.47 36.31
N GLU A 30 -19.73 -7.76 37.41
CA GLU A 30 -20.04 -6.32 37.45
C GLU A 30 -18.96 -5.49 36.77
N LEU A 31 -17.69 -5.83 36.96
CA LEU A 31 -16.58 -5.16 36.28
C LEU A 31 -16.60 -5.40 34.76
N GLU A 32 -16.95 -6.61 34.30
CA GLU A 32 -17.15 -6.92 32.88
C GLU A 32 -18.35 -6.14 32.30
N LYS A 33 -19.47 -6.03 33.03
CA LYS A 33 -20.63 -5.23 32.60
C LYS A 33 -20.34 -3.73 32.55
N ASP A 34 -19.56 -3.22 33.48
CA ASP A 34 -19.14 -1.82 33.47
C ASP A 34 -18.13 -1.54 32.33
N LEU A 35 -17.26 -2.50 32.02
CA LEU A 35 -16.36 -2.43 30.87
C LEU A 35 -17.13 -2.54 29.53
N GLU A 36 -18.12 -3.42 29.43
CA GLU A 36 -19.00 -3.51 28.26
C GLU A 36 -19.83 -2.24 28.05
N ASN A 37 -20.30 -1.59 29.12
CA ASN A 37 -21.04 -0.33 29.05
C ASN A 37 -20.16 0.89 28.73
N THR A 38 -18.84 0.80 28.94
CA THR A 38 -17.87 1.86 28.61
C THR A 38 -17.16 1.62 27.29
N ALA A 39 -17.21 0.41 26.72
CA ALA A 39 -16.67 0.14 25.39
C ALA A 39 -17.53 0.88 24.34
N PRO A 40 -16.93 1.64 23.41
CA PRO A 40 -17.69 2.25 22.33
C PRO A 40 -18.41 1.17 21.54
N ALA A 41 -19.72 1.32 21.37
CA ALA A 41 -20.48 0.48 20.44
C ALA A 41 -19.78 0.56 19.08
N HIS A 42 -19.28 -0.55 18.52
CA HIS A 42 -18.54 -0.60 17.26
C HIS A 42 -17.11 -0.04 17.32
N GLU A 43 -16.22 -0.67 18.09
CA GLU A 43 -14.80 -0.35 18.11
C GLU A 43 -14.19 -0.47 16.70
N LYS A 44 -13.41 0.54 16.29
CA LYS A 44 -12.76 0.57 14.97
C LYS A 44 -11.54 -0.35 14.92
N VAL A 45 -11.40 -1.07 13.82
CA VAL A 45 -10.20 -1.84 13.55
C VAL A 45 -9.01 -0.91 13.36
N SER A 46 -7.98 -1.09 14.17
CA SER A 46 -6.75 -0.32 14.05
C SER A 46 -5.77 -0.96 13.05
N ALA A 47 -5.14 -0.13 12.22
CA ALA A 47 -4.06 -0.50 11.33
C ALA A 47 -4.36 -1.77 10.48
N THR A 48 -5.26 -1.63 9.50
CA THR A 48 -5.48 -2.67 8.48
C THR A 48 -4.18 -2.95 7.74
N PHE A 49 -3.49 -1.89 7.34
CA PHE A 49 -2.10 -1.89 6.90
C PHE A 49 -1.25 -1.03 7.83
N LYS A 50 0.07 -1.05 7.68
CA LYS A 50 0.99 -0.22 8.49
C LYS A 50 1.44 1.02 7.74
N SER A 51 1.64 0.90 6.43
CA SER A 51 2.07 1.98 5.55
C SER A 51 0.90 2.53 4.73
N THR A 52 1.00 3.78 4.31
CA THR A 52 0.07 4.43 3.38
C THR A 52 0.18 3.92 1.93
N LYS A 53 1.27 3.19 1.60
CA LYS A 53 1.48 2.44 0.35
C LYS A 53 1.95 1.02 0.68
N LEU A 54 1.62 0.03 -0.18
CA LEU A 54 2.26 -1.30 -0.18
C LEU A 54 3.59 -1.20 -0.95
N ILE A 55 3.65 -1.72 -2.17
CA ILE A 55 4.85 -1.68 -3.02
C ILE A 55 4.63 -0.64 -4.13
N ASN A 56 3.55 -0.82 -4.89
CA ASN A 56 3.16 0.06 -5.98
C ASN A 56 1.97 0.95 -5.56
N GLY A 57 0.90 0.34 -5.06
CA GLY A 57 -0.38 1.00 -4.81
C GLY A 57 -0.56 1.53 -3.39
N HIS A 58 -1.50 2.46 -3.28
CA HIS A 58 -1.94 3.01 -1.99
C HIS A 58 -2.77 2.01 -1.17
N THR A 59 -2.70 2.14 0.17
CA THR A 59 -3.56 1.43 1.11
C THR A 59 -4.71 2.33 1.58
N ASN A 60 -5.64 1.76 2.37
CA ASN A 60 -6.70 2.52 3.03
C ASN A 60 -6.20 3.40 4.19
N GLU A 61 -4.93 3.25 4.60
CA GLU A 61 -4.42 4.01 5.75
C GLU A 61 -4.29 5.48 5.45
N THR A 62 -4.78 6.29 6.39
CA THR A 62 -4.57 7.74 6.48
C THR A 62 -3.61 8.04 7.64
N ILE A 63 -3.02 9.21 7.59
CA ILE A 63 -2.14 9.74 8.62
C ILE A 63 -3.01 10.50 9.63
N TYR A 64 -2.70 10.43 10.91
CA TYR A 64 -3.45 11.14 11.93
C TYR A 64 -3.30 12.66 11.77
N LYS A 65 -4.27 13.38 12.29
CA LYS A 65 -4.26 14.84 12.31
C LYS A 65 -2.93 15.37 12.87
N HIS A 66 -2.37 16.40 12.23
CA HIS A 66 -1.11 17.05 12.57
C HIS A 66 0.13 16.13 12.53
N GLU A 67 0.04 15.03 11.78
CA GLU A 67 1.22 14.21 11.46
C GLU A 67 1.64 14.42 10.02
N LEU A 68 2.94 14.28 9.78
CA LEU A 68 3.59 14.30 8.47
C LEU A 68 4.27 12.95 8.24
N ASP A 69 3.97 12.30 7.13
CA ASP A 69 4.69 11.11 6.66
C ASP A 69 5.65 11.52 5.55
N PHE A 70 6.95 11.43 5.82
CA PHE A 70 8.01 11.61 4.82
C PHE A 70 8.34 10.25 4.23
N LYS A 71 8.33 10.13 2.90
CA LYS A 71 8.60 8.87 2.21
C LYS A 71 9.57 9.05 1.05
N VAL A 72 10.53 8.13 0.97
CA VAL A 72 11.43 7.97 -0.16
C VAL A 72 11.22 6.58 -0.74
N ASP A 73 10.88 6.52 -2.01
CA ASP A 73 10.73 5.29 -2.78
C ASP A 73 11.82 5.27 -3.87
N HIS A 74 12.47 4.11 -4.07
CA HIS A 74 13.53 3.95 -5.05
C HIS A 74 13.34 2.63 -5.81
N ARG A 75 13.57 2.65 -7.12
CA ARG A 75 13.62 1.47 -7.99
C ARG A 75 14.90 1.41 -8.79
N PHE A 76 15.46 0.21 -8.81
CA PHE A 76 16.69 -0.11 -9.51
C PHE A 76 16.41 -0.63 -10.93
N GLY A 77 17.45 -1.10 -11.61
CA GLY A 77 17.37 -1.76 -12.92
C GLY A 77 16.86 -3.19 -12.83
N ASP A 78 16.81 -3.86 -13.97
CA ASP A 78 16.39 -5.26 -14.06
C ASP A 78 17.39 -6.18 -13.37
N ILE A 79 16.90 -7.13 -12.56
CA ILE A 79 17.75 -8.12 -11.88
C ILE A 79 18.35 -9.09 -12.91
N ALA A 80 17.55 -9.49 -13.88
CA ALA A 80 17.94 -10.43 -14.94
C ALA A 80 17.36 -9.95 -16.29
N GLY A 81 17.24 -10.83 -17.27
CA GLY A 81 16.81 -10.46 -18.62
C GLY A 81 17.91 -9.79 -19.44
N SER A 82 17.54 -9.18 -20.55
CA SER A 82 18.50 -8.58 -21.51
C SER A 82 19.25 -7.37 -20.95
N ASN A 83 18.64 -6.65 -19.99
CA ASN A 83 19.18 -5.42 -19.41
C ASN A 83 19.64 -5.58 -17.95
N GLY A 84 19.78 -6.81 -17.48
CA GLY A 84 20.17 -7.13 -16.11
C GLY A 84 21.38 -8.06 -16.03
N GLY A 85 21.43 -8.85 -14.96
CA GLY A 85 22.47 -9.84 -14.69
C GLY A 85 23.75 -9.24 -14.13
N LEU A 86 24.81 -10.03 -14.14
CA LEU A 86 26.08 -9.68 -13.52
C LEU A 86 26.70 -8.39 -14.06
N ARG A 87 26.51 -8.09 -15.34
CA ARG A 87 27.05 -6.88 -15.99
C ARG A 87 26.48 -5.58 -15.43
N GLN A 88 25.30 -5.62 -14.82
CA GLN A 88 24.60 -4.49 -14.21
C GLN A 88 24.49 -4.67 -12.70
N PHE A 89 25.36 -5.51 -12.13
CA PHE A 89 25.30 -5.90 -10.73
C PHE A 89 23.88 -6.24 -10.28
N PHE A 90 23.20 -7.10 -11.09
CA PHE A 90 21.81 -7.51 -10.86
C PHE A 90 20.83 -6.31 -10.74
N GLY A 91 21.06 -5.29 -11.55
CA GLY A 91 20.24 -4.07 -11.60
C GLY A 91 20.61 -2.97 -10.62
N LEU A 92 21.51 -3.23 -9.65
CA LEU A 92 21.85 -2.26 -8.61
C LEU A 92 22.67 -1.05 -9.12
N ASP A 93 23.37 -1.18 -10.27
CA ASP A 93 24.09 -0.07 -10.90
C ASP A 93 23.16 0.99 -11.51
N ASN A 94 21.89 0.66 -11.73
CA ASN A 94 20.93 1.53 -12.43
C ASN A 94 19.78 1.95 -11.53
N SER A 95 19.44 3.25 -11.52
CA SER A 95 18.23 3.79 -10.92
C SER A 95 17.19 4.03 -12.02
N THR A 96 16.07 3.31 -11.98
CA THR A 96 14.97 3.55 -12.94
C THR A 96 14.08 4.70 -12.48
N ASP A 97 13.70 4.72 -11.20
CA ASP A 97 12.85 5.79 -10.65
C ASP A 97 13.17 6.07 -9.18
N VAL A 98 12.96 7.32 -8.78
CA VAL A 98 13.05 7.78 -7.39
C VAL A 98 11.91 8.74 -7.13
N ARG A 99 11.19 8.56 -6.02
CA ARG A 99 10.12 9.44 -5.56
C ARG A 99 10.41 9.89 -4.13
N ILE A 100 10.31 11.20 -3.88
CA ILE A 100 10.37 11.79 -2.55
C ILE A 100 9.03 12.48 -2.32
N GLY A 101 8.33 12.11 -1.26
CA GLY A 101 6.98 12.58 -0.97
C GLY A 101 6.76 12.95 0.48
N PHE A 102 5.79 13.81 0.69
CA PHE A 102 5.28 14.24 1.97
C PHE A 102 3.76 14.13 1.95
N ASP A 103 3.20 13.41 2.92
CA ASP A 103 1.76 13.37 3.14
C ASP A 103 1.45 13.95 4.52
N TYR A 104 0.46 14.84 4.60
CA TYR A 104 0.08 15.53 5.84
C TYR A 104 -1.37 15.24 6.22
N GLY A 105 -1.60 14.89 7.49
CA GLY A 105 -2.92 14.67 8.07
C GLY A 105 -3.61 16.00 8.43
N ILE A 106 -4.57 16.41 7.60
CA ILE A 106 -5.47 17.54 7.91
C ILE A 106 -6.43 17.13 9.03
N SER A 107 -6.92 15.91 8.97
CA SER A 107 -7.70 15.24 10.00
C SER A 107 -7.34 13.75 10.01
N ASP A 108 -7.87 12.98 10.98
CA ASP A 108 -7.65 11.53 11.02
C ASP A 108 -8.19 10.78 9.79
N ARG A 109 -9.04 11.46 9.00
CA ARG A 109 -9.67 10.91 7.79
C ARG A 109 -9.20 11.55 6.48
N LEU A 110 -8.58 12.73 6.54
CA LEU A 110 -8.21 13.52 5.35
C LEU A 110 -6.72 13.80 5.33
N ASN A 111 -6.06 13.32 4.29
CA ASN A 111 -4.67 13.62 4.00
C ASN A 111 -4.55 14.38 2.69
N VAL A 112 -3.55 15.25 2.63
CA VAL A 112 -3.07 15.85 1.39
C VAL A 112 -1.58 15.55 1.25
N GLY A 113 -1.11 15.36 0.02
CA GLY A 113 0.28 15.03 -0.23
C GLY A 113 0.86 15.78 -1.40
N PHE A 114 2.18 15.88 -1.36
CA PHE A 114 3.00 16.40 -2.43
C PHE A 114 4.22 15.52 -2.61
N ALA A 115 4.56 15.21 -3.87
CA ALA A 115 5.76 14.46 -4.16
C ALA A 115 6.46 14.92 -5.43
N ARG A 116 7.74 14.54 -5.52
CA ARG A 116 8.59 14.71 -6.68
C ARG A 116 9.11 13.34 -7.10
N ALA A 117 8.76 12.90 -8.30
CA ALA A 117 9.30 11.68 -8.89
C ALA A 117 10.20 12.00 -10.08
N LYS A 118 11.26 11.19 -10.28
CA LYS A 118 12.09 11.24 -11.49
C LYS A 118 11.26 10.86 -12.71
N GLY A 119 10.47 9.79 -12.61
CA GLY A 119 9.75 9.16 -13.70
C GLY A 119 10.63 8.18 -14.50
N ALA A 120 10.07 7.08 -14.91
CA ALA A 120 10.82 5.97 -15.51
C ALA A 120 10.57 5.78 -17.00
N THR A 121 9.70 6.57 -17.60
CA THR A 121 9.37 6.53 -19.03
C THR A 121 9.85 7.83 -19.72
N THR A 122 9.38 8.10 -20.92
CA THR A 122 9.62 9.37 -21.60
C THR A 122 9.03 10.55 -20.83
N VAL A 123 7.91 10.34 -20.12
CA VAL A 123 7.29 11.33 -19.25
C VAL A 123 8.03 11.38 -17.91
N GLN A 124 8.88 12.36 -17.73
CA GLN A 124 9.78 12.47 -16.58
C GLN A 124 9.59 13.77 -15.81
N GLN A 125 10.31 13.91 -14.68
CA GLN A 125 10.31 15.10 -13.83
C GLN A 125 8.90 15.42 -13.33
N LEU A 126 8.28 14.45 -12.64
CA LEU A 126 6.90 14.51 -12.22
C LEU A 126 6.75 15.23 -10.88
N TYR A 127 5.77 16.12 -10.78
CA TYR A 127 5.26 16.66 -9.52
C TYR A 127 3.87 16.09 -9.28
N GLU A 128 3.68 15.44 -8.14
CA GLU A 128 2.41 14.84 -7.73
C GLU A 128 1.77 15.66 -6.61
N PHE A 129 0.47 15.90 -6.73
CA PHE A 129 -0.41 16.35 -5.66
C PHE A 129 -1.44 15.28 -5.43
N ASN A 130 -1.64 14.85 -4.18
CA ASN A 130 -2.61 13.82 -3.87
C ASN A 130 -3.52 14.21 -2.72
N ILE A 131 -4.68 13.56 -2.69
CA ILE A 131 -5.65 13.64 -1.62
C ILE A 131 -6.16 12.24 -1.30
N LYS A 132 -6.29 11.93 -0.02
CA LYS A 132 -6.82 10.65 0.46
C LYS A 132 -7.86 10.92 1.54
N TYR A 133 -9.06 10.36 1.37
CA TYR A 133 -10.15 10.52 2.30
C TYR A 133 -10.71 9.17 2.74
N ARG A 134 -10.64 8.87 4.04
CA ARG A 134 -11.19 7.66 4.63
C ARG A 134 -12.69 7.84 4.86
N LEU A 135 -13.49 7.20 4.01
CA LEU A 135 -14.95 7.29 4.04
C LEU A 135 -15.55 6.41 5.12
N LEU A 136 -15.15 5.13 5.17
CA LEU A 136 -15.61 4.14 6.13
C LEU A 136 -14.43 3.46 6.83
N GLU A 137 -14.60 3.10 8.09
CA GLU A 137 -13.64 2.35 8.90
C GLU A 137 -14.25 1.01 9.28
N GLN A 138 -13.53 -0.08 9.09
CA GLN A 138 -13.96 -1.40 9.53
C GLN A 138 -14.09 -1.43 11.04
N THR A 139 -15.10 -2.13 11.57
CA THR A 139 -15.31 -2.34 13.01
C THR A 139 -14.96 -3.76 13.42
N THR A 140 -14.60 -3.95 14.69
CA THR A 140 -14.16 -5.25 15.24
C THR A 140 -15.30 -6.26 15.33
N ASP A 141 -16.53 -5.79 15.43
CA ASP A 141 -17.78 -6.55 15.47
C ASP A 141 -18.40 -6.80 14.08
N ASP A 142 -17.69 -6.39 13.01
CA ASP A 142 -18.15 -6.49 11.61
C ASP A 142 -19.45 -5.71 11.30
N TYR A 143 -19.89 -4.77 12.15
CA TYR A 143 -21.00 -3.89 11.81
C TYR A 143 -20.71 -3.08 10.54
N ILE A 144 -19.47 -2.60 10.40
CA ILE A 144 -18.89 -2.14 9.12
C ILE A 144 -17.80 -3.15 8.74
N PRO A 145 -18.07 -4.06 7.78
CA PRO A 145 -17.19 -5.19 7.52
C PRO A 145 -15.93 -4.85 6.71
N VAL A 146 -15.87 -3.66 6.09
CA VAL A 146 -14.75 -3.20 5.25
C VAL A 146 -14.47 -1.72 5.47
N ALA A 147 -13.21 -1.32 5.41
CA ALA A 147 -12.81 0.07 5.31
C ALA A 147 -12.91 0.53 3.85
N VAL A 148 -13.33 1.78 3.62
CA VAL A 148 -13.40 2.39 2.28
C VAL A 148 -12.66 3.72 2.31
N THR A 149 -11.71 3.89 1.40
CA THR A 149 -10.91 5.11 1.27
C THR A 149 -10.91 5.58 -0.18
N LEU A 150 -11.16 6.86 -0.40
CA LEU A 150 -11.03 7.51 -1.70
C LEU A 150 -9.61 8.05 -1.83
N PHE A 151 -9.01 7.85 -2.99
CA PHE A 151 -7.72 8.40 -3.35
C PHE A 151 -7.81 9.11 -4.69
N GLY A 152 -7.20 10.28 -4.78
CA GLY A 152 -7.06 11.02 -6.02
C GLY A 152 -5.67 11.64 -6.11
N SER A 153 -5.06 11.62 -7.30
CA SER A 153 -3.83 12.35 -7.56
C SER A 153 -3.88 13.09 -8.88
N ASN A 154 -3.16 14.22 -8.91
CA ASN A 154 -2.82 14.94 -10.12
C ASN A 154 -1.29 14.96 -10.25
N THR A 155 -0.79 14.50 -11.39
CA THR A 155 0.64 14.49 -11.69
C THR A 155 0.93 15.42 -12.86
N ILE A 156 1.92 16.31 -12.70
CA ILE A 156 2.35 17.27 -13.71
C ILE A 156 3.76 16.93 -14.17
N ALA A 157 3.95 16.71 -15.47
CA ALA A 157 5.26 16.47 -16.09
C ALA A 157 5.98 17.80 -16.35
N ALA A 158 7.17 17.99 -15.75
CA ALA A 158 7.99 19.18 -15.93
C ALA A 158 9.08 19.01 -17.01
N VAL A 159 9.20 17.84 -17.62
CA VAL A 159 10.15 17.58 -18.71
C VAL A 159 9.94 18.58 -19.86
N LYS A 160 11.03 18.98 -20.54
CA LYS A 160 10.94 19.83 -21.73
C LYS A 160 10.04 19.18 -22.80
N ALA A 161 9.17 19.97 -23.41
CA ALA A 161 8.35 19.50 -24.53
C ALA A 161 9.25 19.03 -25.67
N SER A 162 8.85 17.95 -26.33
CA SER A 162 9.49 17.45 -27.54
C SER A 162 9.02 18.22 -28.76
N ASP A 163 9.91 18.45 -29.70
CA ASP A 163 9.59 19.02 -31.01
C ASP A 163 9.05 17.95 -31.98
N ASP A 164 9.18 16.66 -31.65
CA ASP A 164 8.60 15.55 -32.39
C ASP A 164 7.11 15.39 -32.02
N PRO A 165 6.16 15.62 -32.96
CA PRO A 165 4.72 15.55 -32.68
C PRO A 165 4.25 14.14 -32.34
N ALA A 166 4.99 13.08 -32.67
CA ALA A 166 4.67 11.70 -32.32
C ALA A 166 5.10 11.32 -30.89
N SER A 167 5.89 12.16 -30.23
CA SER A 167 6.37 11.93 -28.89
C SER A 167 5.28 12.07 -27.84
N ALA A 168 5.27 11.22 -26.83
CA ALA A 168 4.40 11.33 -25.66
C ALA A 168 4.65 12.60 -24.81
N THR A 169 5.61 13.43 -25.19
CA THR A 169 5.97 14.71 -24.52
C THR A 169 5.88 15.93 -25.45
N ALA A 170 5.19 15.82 -26.60
CA ALA A 170 4.98 16.92 -27.52
C ALA A 170 3.92 17.94 -27.01
N TYR A 171 4.05 18.35 -25.76
CA TYR A 171 3.12 19.23 -25.05
C TYR A 171 3.01 20.60 -25.70
N GLN A 172 1.79 21.05 -25.96
CA GLN A 172 1.50 22.39 -26.49
C GLN A 172 1.16 23.37 -25.36
N ASN A 173 0.59 22.88 -24.27
CA ASN A 173 0.14 23.69 -23.16
C ASN A 173 0.28 22.96 -21.80
N LEU A 174 -0.05 23.63 -20.70
CA LEU A 174 0.07 23.07 -19.35
C LEU A 174 -0.89 21.89 -19.13
N LYS A 175 -2.08 21.88 -19.74
CA LYS A 175 -3.05 20.81 -19.55
C LYS A 175 -2.50 19.47 -20.09
N ASP A 176 -1.77 19.48 -21.20
CA ASP A 176 -1.20 18.28 -21.81
C ASP A 176 -0.24 17.58 -20.86
N ARG A 177 0.34 18.30 -19.91
CA ARG A 177 1.31 17.79 -18.90
C ARG A 177 0.64 17.15 -17.70
N MET A 178 -0.68 17.34 -17.55
CA MET A 178 -1.45 16.89 -16.36
C MET A 178 -1.99 15.50 -16.59
N ASN A 179 -1.90 14.67 -15.55
CA ASN A 179 -2.46 13.34 -15.50
C ASN A 179 -3.19 13.16 -14.17
N TYR A 180 -4.24 12.35 -14.17
CA TYR A 180 -5.12 12.16 -13.03
C TYR A 180 -5.28 10.68 -12.73
N VAL A 181 -5.30 10.34 -11.46
CA VAL A 181 -5.66 8.99 -10.99
C VAL A 181 -6.73 9.13 -9.92
N THR A 182 -7.77 8.31 -10.03
CA THR A 182 -8.81 8.22 -9.01
C THR A 182 -9.01 6.75 -8.65
N GLN A 183 -9.03 6.44 -7.36
CA GLN A 183 -9.15 5.07 -6.86
C GLN A 183 -10.11 5.02 -5.68
N ILE A 184 -10.85 3.92 -5.56
CA ILE A 184 -11.61 3.55 -4.37
C ILE A 184 -10.92 2.33 -3.76
N ILE A 185 -10.45 2.45 -2.53
CA ILE A 185 -9.70 1.39 -1.84
C ILE A 185 -10.63 0.73 -0.83
N PHE A 186 -11.05 -0.49 -1.11
CA PHE A 186 -11.73 -1.36 -0.17
C PHE A 186 -10.69 -2.18 0.56
N ALA A 187 -10.73 -2.19 1.89
CA ALA A 187 -9.75 -2.92 2.67
C ALA A 187 -10.41 -3.67 3.83
N ARG A 188 -9.94 -4.88 4.10
CA ARG A 188 -10.41 -5.69 5.22
C ARG A 188 -9.23 -6.32 5.95
N LYS A 189 -9.24 -6.19 7.25
CA LYS A 189 -8.38 -6.94 8.17
C LYS A 189 -9.16 -8.13 8.69
N PHE A 190 -8.76 -9.33 8.29
CA PHE A 190 -9.43 -10.56 8.70
C PHE A 190 -9.04 -11.01 10.11
N ASN A 191 -7.80 -10.74 10.50
CA ASN A 191 -7.27 -11.03 11.83
C ASN A 191 -6.02 -10.17 12.11
N SER A 192 -5.37 -10.38 13.25
CA SER A 192 -4.19 -9.61 13.65
C SER A 192 -2.99 -9.73 12.71
N SER A 193 -3.00 -10.73 11.80
CA SER A 193 -1.87 -11.07 10.93
C SER A 193 -2.15 -10.92 9.44
N PHE A 194 -3.42 -10.87 9.00
CA PHE A 194 -3.76 -10.90 7.59
C PHE A 194 -4.77 -9.82 7.20
N SER A 195 -4.42 -9.05 6.17
CA SER A 195 -5.25 -8.00 5.59
C SER A 195 -5.18 -8.02 4.08
N VAL A 196 -6.26 -7.63 3.42
CA VAL A 196 -6.34 -7.50 1.95
C VAL A 196 -6.94 -6.16 1.57
N SER A 197 -6.70 -5.76 0.32
CA SER A 197 -7.36 -4.62 -0.32
C SER A 197 -7.74 -4.94 -1.76
N LEU A 198 -8.80 -4.29 -2.23
CA LEU A 198 -9.23 -4.25 -3.63
C LEU A 198 -9.36 -2.78 -4.03
N THR A 199 -8.78 -2.42 -5.17
CA THR A 199 -8.64 -1.03 -5.58
C THR A 199 -9.07 -0.84 -7.04
N PRO A 200 -10.38 -0.76 -7.33
CA PRO A 200 -10.85 -0.24 -8.62
C PRO A 200 -10.37 1.20 -8.79
N GLY A 201 -9.94 1.54 -10.00
CA GLY A 201 -9.37 2.84 -10.28
C GLY A 201 -9.50 3.24 -11.75
N TYR A 202 -9.28 4.52 -11.99
CA TYR A 202 -9.30 5.16 -13.29
C TYR A 202 -8.08 6.06 -13.43
N VAL A 203 -7.41 5.96 -14.57
CA VAL A 203 -6.26 6.79 -14.95
C VAL A 203 -6.64 7.59 -16.19
N HIS A 204 -6.46 8.91 -16.12
CA HIS A 204 -6.61 9.82 -17.24
C HIS A 204 -5.29 10.53 -17.52
N ARG A 205 -4.82 10.46 -18.77
CA ARG A 205 -3.62 11.16 -19.24
C ARG A 205 -4.03 12.11 -20.35
N ASN A 206 -3.84 13.41 -20.16
CA ASN A 206 -4.25 14.40 -21.15
C ASN A 206 -3.47 14.28 -22.48
N PHE A 207 -2.26 13.76 -22.42
CA PHE A 207 -1.43 13.56 -23.60
C PHE A 207 -0.70 12.21 -23.55
N THR A 208 -0.76 11.46 -24.64
CA THR A 208 -0.13 10.13 -24.77
C THR A 208 0.50 10.00 -26.17
N ALA A 209 1.33 9.00 -26.36
CA ALA A 209 1.81 8.62 -27.68
C ALA A 209 0.63 8.19 -28.58
N PHE A 210 0.83 8.28 -29.89
CA PHE A 210 -0.18 7.87 -30.85
C PHE A 210 -0.65 6.42 -30.60
N ARG A 211 -1.97 6.22 -30.57
CA ARG A 211 -2.63 4.92 -30.27
C ARG A 211 -2.44 4.42 -28.83
N ASP A 212 -1.72 5.11 -27.97
CA ASP A 212 -1.81 4.79 -26.53
C ASP A 212 -3.05 5.47 -25.93
N GLN A 213 -3.73 4.79 -25.00
CA GLN A 213 -5.01 5.25 -24.47
C GLN A 213 -4.83 6.34 -23.43
N ASN A 214 -5.60 7.42 -23.56
CA ASN A 214 -5.68 8.47 -22.54
C ASN A 214 -6.38 7.99 -21.28
N ASP A 215 -7.41 7.17 -21.45
CA ASP A 215 -8.33 6.73 -20.40
C ASP A 215 -8.21 5.23 -20.18
N LEU A 216 -7.97 4.83 -18.92
CA LEU A 216 -7.84 3.44 -18.53
C LEU A 216 -8.52 3.17 -17.20
N PHE A 217 -9.43 2.19 -17.19
CA PHE A 217 -9.85 1.57 -15.94
C PHE A 217 -8.85 0.51 -15.50
N SER A 218 -8.76 0.30 -14.20
CA SER A 218 -7.88 -0.72 -13.61
C SER A 218 -8.49 -1.32 -12.36
N VAL A 219 -8.04 -2.53 -12.02
CA VAL A 219 -8.31 -3.12 -10.72
C VAL A 219 -6.98 -3.49 -10.08
N GLY A 220 -6.75 -2.96 -8.90
CA GLY A 220 -5.66 -3.32 -8.03
C GLY A 220 -6.11 -4.29 -6.94
N ALA A 221 -5.21 -5.15 -6.47
CA ALA A 221 -5.38 -5.98 -5.29
C ALA A 221 -4.11 -5.92 -4.45
N GLY A 222 -4.26 -5.91 -3.14
CA GLY A 222 -3.14 -5.90 -2.20
C GLY A 222 -3.37 -6.86 -1.04
N ALA A 223 -2.28 -7.40 -0.49
CA ALA A 223 -2.34 -8.21 0.72
C ALA A 223 -1.12 -7.94 1.61
N ARG A 224 -1.33 -8.14 2.90
CA ARG A 224 -0.31 -8.05 3.94
C ARG A 224 -0.47 -9.25 4.87
N ALA A 225 0.60 -10.03 5.03
CA ALA A 225 0.67 -11.17 5.93
C ALA A 225 1.80 -10.95 6.94
N LYS A 226 1.46 -10.76 8.21
CA LYS A 226 2.41 -10.55 9.30
C LYS A 226 3.15 -11.85 9.61
N ILE A 227 4.48 -11.82 9.58
CA ILE A 227 5.35 -12.96 9.90
C ILE A 227 5.82 -12.89 11.34
N THR A 228 6.23 -11.71 11.79
CA THR A 228 6.68 -11.45 13.17
C THR A 228 5.99 -10.19 13.71
N LYS A 229 6.31 -9.81 14.96
CA LYS A 229 5.78 -8.54 15.53
C LYS A 229 6.16 -7.30 14.71
N ARG A 230 7.27 -7.35 13.95
CA ARG A 230 7.85 -6.20 13.23
C ARG A 230 8.03 -6.44 11.73
N MET A 231 7.66 -7.62 11.22
CA MET A 231 7.86 -7.98 9.82
C MET A 231 6.59 -8.55 9.20
N ALA A 232 6.31 -8.17 7.97
CA ALA A 232 5.20 -8.70 7.18
C ALA A 232 5.62 -8.90 5.72
N LEU A 233 5.09 -9.94 5.09
CA LEU A 233 5.07 -10.04 3.63
C LEU A 233 3.98 -9.13 3.09
N VAL A 234 4.28 -8.44 2.00
CA VAL A 234 3.36 -7.58 1.28
C VAL A 234 3.38 -7.94 -0.19
N VAL A 235 2.22 -7.88 -0.82
CA VAL A 235 2.06 -8.10 -2.25
C VAL A 235 1.02 -7.13 -2.78
N ASP A 236 1.24 -6.62 -3.98
CA ASP A 236 0.22 -5.91 -4.73
C ASP A 236 0.25 -6.28 -6.22
N TYR A 237 -0.90 -6.17 -6.85
CA TYR A 237 -1.11 -6.51 -8.24
C TYR A 237 -2.06 -5.50 -8.87
N PHE A 238 -1.77 -5.04 -10.10
CA PHE A 238 -2.62 -4.12 -10.84
C PHE A 238 -2.83 -4.62 -12.26
N MET A 239 -4.09 -4.65 -12.67
CA MET A 239 -4.54 -5.05 -13.98
C MET A 239 -5.27 -3.89 -14.66
N PRO A 240 -4.67 -3.21 -15.64
CA PRO A 240 -5.37 -2.23 -16.48
C PRO A 240 -6.24 -2.95 -17.52
N PHE A 241 -7.37 -2.34 -17.87
CA PHE A 241 -8.23 -2.79 -18.96
C PHE A 241 -7.90 -2.00 -20.22
N ARG A 242 -7.06 -2.56 -21.08
CA ARG A 242 -6.66 -1.95 -22.35
C ARG A 242 -7.53 -2.40 -23.51
N ASN A 243 -7.67 -1.53 -24.51
CA ASN A 243 -8.20 -1.91 -25.80
C ASN A 243 -7.21 -2.84 -26.51
N LYS A 244 -7.67 -4.03 -26.92
CA LYS A 244 -6.82 -5.07 -27.50
C LYS A 244 -6.28 -4.70 -28.89
N ASP A 245 -7.03 -3.92 -29.67
CA ASP A 245 -6.60 -3.49 -31.00
C ASP A 245 -5.46 -2.47 -30.90
N ASP A 246 -5.55 -1.53 -29.94
CA ASP A 246 -4.49 -0.55 -29.70
C ASP A 246 -3.24 -1.24 -29.11
N GLU A 247 -3.43 -2.20 -28.18
CA GLU A 247 -2.33 -2.99 -27.62
C GLU A 247 -1.61 -3.78 -28.73
N ALA A 248 -2.35 -4.48 -29.62
CA ALA A 248 -1.79 -5.22 -30.73
C ALA A 248 -1.05 -4.32 -31.71
N TYR A 249 -1.60 -3.13 -31.99
CA TYR A 249 -0.95 -2.14 -32.85
C TYR A 249 0.39 -1.68 -32.28
N LEU A 250 0.45 -1.34 -30.99
CA LEU A 250 1.67 -0.89 -30.32
C LEU A 250 2.71 -2.02 -30.20
N GLU A 251 2.28 -3.26 -30.00
CA GLU A 251 3.16 -4.44 -30.01
C GLU A 251 3.76 -4.66 -31.42
N GLN A 252 2.94 -4.56 -32.46
CA GLN A 252 3.39 -4.76 -33.83
C GLN A 252 4.31 -3.64 -34.32
N LEU A 253 3.99 -2.38 -34.03
CA LEU A 253 4.75 -1.22 -34.50
C LEU A 253 6.06 -1.02 -33.75
N ASN A 254 6.03 -1.08 -32.43
CA ASN A 254 7.14 -0.69 -31.54
C ASN A 254 7.73 -1.86 -30.76
N GLY A 255 7.21 -3.09 -30.92
CA GLY A 255 7.58 -4.23 -30.10
C GLY A 255 7.20 -4.08 -28.61
N VAL A 256 6.34 -3.13 -28.28
CA VAL A 256 5.94 -2.83 -26.90
C VAL A 256 4.84 -3.77 -26.47
N LYS A 257 5.17 -4.64 -25.50
CA LYS A 257 4.17 -5.51 -24.87
C LYS A 257 3.89 -5.03 -23.44
N PHE A 258 2.59 -4.92 -23.13
CA PHE A 258 2.15 -4.52 -21.81
C PHE A 258 1.94 -5.73 -20.89
N TYR A 259 2.24 -5.56 -19.62
CA TYR A 259 2.08 -6.57 -18.59
C TYR A 259 1.39 -5.97 -17.37
N ASN A 260 0.68 -6.82 -16.64
CA ASN A 260 0.13 -6.43 -15.35
C ASN A 260 1.26 -6.20 -14.35
N THR A 261 1.08 -5.19 -13.51
CA THR A 261 2.06 -4.89 -12.45
C THR A 261 1.92 -5.85 -11.30
N LEU A 262 3.01 -6.44 -10.86
CA LEU A 262 3.09 -7.28 -9.67
C LEU A 262 4.27 -6.82 -8.81
N GLY A 263 4.00 -6.57 -7.54
CA GLY A 263 5.00 -6.29 -6.51
C GLY A 263 4.94 -7.33 -5.39
N VAL A 264 6.09 -7.78 -4.91
CA VAL A 264 6.24 -8.65 -3.74
C VAL A 264 7.33 -8.08 -2.85
N GLY A 265 7.12 -8.01 -1.53
CA GLY A 265 8.10 -7.38 -0.66
C GLY A 265 7.99 -7.79 0.79
N LEU A 266 8.98 -7.33 1.54
CA LEU A 266 9.07 -7.44 2.98
C LEU A 266 8.93 -6.05 3.61
N GLU A 267 7.91 -5.88 4.44
CA GLU A 267 7.73 -4.71 5.28
C GLU A 267 8.39 -4.94 6.64
N MET A 268 9.17 -3.96 7.10
CA MET A 268 9.87 -4.00 8.38
C MET A 268 9.59 -2.72 9.17
N GLU A 269 9.09 -2.88 10.39
CA GLU A 269 8.79 -1.78 11.31
C GLU A 269 9.92 -1.64 12.34
N THR A 270 10.55 -0.47 12.41
CA THR A 270 11.57 -0.13 13.40
C THR A 270 11.22 1.22 14.01
N GLY A 271 11.18 1.35 15.32
CA GLY A 271 11.03 2.56 16.15
C GLY A 271 10.69 3.90 15.49
N GLY A 272 9.63 3.97 14.68
CA GLY A 272 9.16 5.18 13.98
C GLY A 272 9.47 5.22 12.47
N HIS A 273 10.13 4.19 11.92
CA HIS A 273 10.31 4.03 10.48
C HIS A 273 9.62 2.76 9.99
N ILE A 274 9.13 2.80 8.76
CA ILE A 274 8.66 1.64 8.01
C ILE A 274 9.56 1.51 6.78
N PHE A 275 10.18 0.34 6.64
CA PHE A 275 11.02 -0.01 5.50
C PHE A 275 10.31 -1.05 4.67
N HIS A 276 10.34 -0.91 3.35
CA HIS A 276 10.02 -1.99 2.41
C HIS A 276 11.25 -2.33 1.60
N LEU A 277 11.57 -3.62 1.54
CA LEU A 277 12.44 -4.19 0.52
C LEU A 277 11.54 -4.98 -0.42
N ASN A 278 11.54 -4.65 -1.68
CA ASN A 278 10.57 -5.21 -2.62
C ASN A 278 11.17 -5.55 -3.98
N PHE A 279 10.41 -6.36 -4.71
CA PHE A 279 10.62 -6.71 -6.10
C PHE A 279 9.37 -6.38 -6.89
N THR A 280 9.51 -5.75 -8.04
CA THR A 280 8.39 -5.44 -8.92
C THR A 280 8.82 -5.42 -10.38
N ASN A 281 7.91 -5.76 -11.28
CA ASN A 281 8.14 -5.54 -12.71
C ASN A 281 7.83 -4.10 -13.15
N ALA A 282 7.21 -3.26 -12.32
CA ALA A 282 7.00 -1.86 -12.68
C ALA A 282 8.32 -1.07 -12.67
N THR A 283 8.60 -0.31 -13.72
CA THR A 283 9.75 0.60 -13.79
C THR A 283 9.48 1.91 -13.06
N ALA A 284 8.26 2.40 -13.11
CA ALA A 284 7.82 3.66 -12.54
C ALA A 284 7.14 3.47 -11.18
N ILE A 285 7.21 4.50 -10.33
CA ILE A 285 6.61 4.52 -8.98
C ILE A 285 5.20 5.14 -9.01
N GLU A 286 4.94 6.09 -9.91
CA GLU A 286 3.67 6.81 -10.00
C GLU A 286 2.57 5.97 -10.67
N GLU A 287 1.35 5.99 -10.13
CA GLU A 287 0.19 5.24 -10.61
C GLU A 287 -0.14 5.56 -12.07
N MET A 288 -0.01 6.81 -12.47
CA MET A 288 -0.25 7.25 -13.84
C MET A 288 0.74 6.67 -14.86
N GLN A 289 1.84 6.09 -14.39
CA GLN A 289 2.85 5.43 -15.21
C GLN A 289 2.79 3.91 -15.06
N PHE A 290 2.89 3.36 -13.85
CA PHE A 290 3.00 1.92 -13.72
C PHE A 290 1.72 1.18 -14.08
N ILE A 291 0.54 1.76 -13.85
CA ILE A 291 -0.73 1.13 -14.25
C ILE A 291 -0.80 0.99 -15.78
N PRO A 292 -0.65 2.06 -16.59
CA PRO A 292 -0.75 1.96 -18.03
C PRO A 292 0.52 1.50 -18.75
N GLN A 293 1.70 1.60 -18.16
CA GLN A 293 2.97 1.53 -18.91
C GLN A 293 3.97 0.48 -18.38
N THR A 294 3.50 -0.53 -17.67
CA THR A 294 4.37 -1.65 -17.31
C THR A 294 4.63 -2.55 -18.53
N THR A 295 5.85 -2.52 -19.05
CA THR A 295 6.28 -3.24 -20.26
C THR A 295 7.30 -4.34 -19.98
N THR A 296 7.60 -4.58 -18.72
CA THR A 296 8.57 -5.55 -18.24
C THR A 296 7.90 -6.76 -17.61
N SER A 297 8.44 -7.96 -17.84
CA SER A 297 7.83 -9.24 -17.48
C SER A 297 8.60 -9.96 -16.39
N TRP A 298 7.91 -10.45 -15.37
CA TRP A 298 8.46 -11.34 -14.35
C TRP A 298 9.06 -12.62 -14.97
N LEU A 299 8.36 -13.21 -15.94
CA LEU A 299 8.79 -14.47 -16.58
C LEU A 299 10.05 -14.32 -17.42
N LYS A 300 10.38 -13.08 -17.84
CA LYS A 300 11.61 -12.77 -18.59
C LYS A 300 12.76 -12.30 -17.67
N GLY A 301 12.59 -12.35 -16.36
CA GLY A 301 13.56 -11.84 -15.39
C GLY A 301 13.66 -10.32 -15.32
N GLN A 302 12.70 -9.60 -15.92
CA GLN A 302 12.65 -8.15 -15.99
C GLN A 302 11.89 -7.58 -14.76
N TYR A 303 12.28 -8.00 -13.60
CA TYR A 303 11.82 -7.43 -12.33
C TYR A 303 13.03 -6.82 -11.62
N ARG A 304 12.77 -5.93 -10.70
CA ARG A 304 13.79 -5.07 -10.12
C ARG A 304 13.66 -4.95 -8.62
N TRP A 305 14.78 -4.69 -7.99
CA TRP A 305 14.84 -4.25 -6.61
C TRP A 305 14.13 -2.91 -6.44
N GLY A 306 13.49 -2.75 -5.33
CA GLY A 306 13.02 -1.47 -4.84
C GLY A 306 13.12 -1.42 -3.31
N PHE A 307 13.24 -0.23 -2.79
CA PHE A 307 13.06 0.01 -1.37
C PHE A 307 12.21 1.24 -1.15
N SER A 308 11.51 1.26 -0.02
CA SER A 308 10.81 2.43 0.48
C SER A 308 11.18 2.65 1.94
N ILE A 309 11.38 3.91 2.31
CA ILE A 309 11.60 4.33 3.69
C ILE A 309 10.54 5.38 4.01
N ALA A 310 9.70 5.12 5.01
CA ALA A 310 8.74 6.08 5.51
C ALA A 310 9.04 6.42 6.96
N ARG A 311 8.91 7.70 7.30
CA ARG A 311 9.04 8.20 8.67
C ARG A 311 7.93 9.16 9.00
N ARG A 312 7.23 8.90 10.08
CA ARG A 312 6.15 9.74 10.58
C ARG A 312 6.66 10.69 11.65
N PHE A 313 6.29 11.96 11.53
CA PHE A 313 6.56 13.04 12.47
C PHE A 313 5.22 13.55 13.01
N SER A 314 5.08 13.66 14.33
CA SER A 314 3.92 14.27 14.97
C SER A 314 4.27 15.68 15.41
N PHE A 315 3.41 16.64 15.07
CA PHE A 315 3.54 18.03 15.50
C PHE A 315 2.66 18.38 16.71
N ASP A 316 1.88 17.41 17.20
CA ASP A 316 1.13 17.63 18.42
C ASP A 316 2.06 17.79 19.61
N LYS A 317 1.85 18.89 20.35
CA LYS A 317 2.55 19.10 21.62
C LYS A 317 2.15 17.94 22.54
N LYS A 318 3.12 17.09 22.90
CA LYS A 318 2.92 16.13 23.99
C LYS A 318 2.39 16.91 25.17
N LYS A 319 1.13 16.63 25.60
CA LYS A 319 0.68 17.09 26.91
C LYS A 319 1.65 16.48 27.91
N LYS A 320 2.46 17.35 28.54
CA LYS A 320 3.36 16.99 29.63
C LYS A 320 2.53 16.54 30.84
#